data_a37c7a09f4ccd3cc8088c635fa703de9
#
_entry.id   a37c7a09f4ccd3cc8088c635fa703de9
#
_cell.length_a   1.000
_cell.length_b   1.000
_cell.length_c   1.000
_cell.angle_alpha   90.00
_cell.angle_beta   90.00
_cell.angle_gamma   90.00
#
_symmetry.space_group_name_H-M   'P 1'
#
loop_
_entity.id
_entity.type
_entity.pdbx_description
1 polymer ?
#
loop_
_entity_poly.entity_id
_entity_poly.type
_entity_poly.pdbx_seq_one_letter_code
_entity_poly.pdbx_strand_id
1 'polypeptide(L)'
;MGARRWDGRTCSGRHVVGLTGPVGRPTLCPPRCSPLGLTEVEVADLDAFDRFEAAGWETTAAAYDHYWPRLTNRLNDHLLDAVGAGPHARLLDVACGPGYLAGQASDRGATVTGIDVAKAMVEMARRRCPRIEFRQADAQALPFPEASFHAIVGNLAIPHLARPERAAAEFHRVLASNGRLALTTWDLPGRARLVGVLLEAVREIEVIPPETVPAGPDFFRFADNAEFNALLAGQGFTEVEVRSIAFMHPVGSPDELWDGLLRGTVRTSAIVRGQPDDVVARIRAGFDRRMQAYRTGRTYEIPVAFKLASGRQS
;
A
#
# COMPACT_ATOMS: atom_id res chain seq x y z
N MET A 1 0.97 46.19 5.72
CA MET A 1 1.40 46.56 4.36
C MET A 1 2.05 45.33 3.72
N GLY A 2 1.49 44.87 2.58
CA GLY A 2 2.16 44.03 1.61
C GLY A 2 1.97 42.51 1.72
N ALA A 3 0.74 42.02 1.53
CA ALA A 3 0.50 40.60 1.17
C ALA A 3 1.00 40.36 -0.27
N ARG A 4 1.92 39.41 -0.47
CA ARG A 4 2.27 38.92 -1.81
C ARG A 4 1.43 37.70 -2.14
N ARG A 5 0.57 37.83 -3.14
CA ARG A 5 -0.17 36.73 -3.79
C ARG A 5 0.81 35.81 -4.54
N TRP A 6 0.58 34.53 -4.43
CA TRP A 6 1.26 33.49 -5.20
C TRP A 6 0.49 33.29 -6.52
N ASP A 7 1.19 33.50 -7.65
CA ASP A 7 0.64 33.37 -9.00
C ASP A 7 1.17 32.06 -9.61
N GLY A 8 0.24 31.15 -9.86
CA GLY A 8 0.55 29.84 -10.45
C GLY A 8 0.85 29.99 -11.94
N ARG A 9 2.07 29.65 -12.36
CA ARG A 9 2.42 29.49 -13.78
C ARG A 9 3.02 28.12 -14.04
N THR A 10 2.34 27.40 -14.93
CA THR A 10 2.72 26.15 -15.54
C THR A 10 3.99 26.30 -16.37
N CYS A 11 4.96 25.40 -16.19
CA CYS A 11 6.11 25.27 -17.09
C CYS A 11 5.72 24.42 -18.31
N SER A 12 5.51 25.05 -19.47
CA SER A 12 5.50 24.38 -20.75
C SER A 12 6.88 24.48 -21.39
N GLY A 13 7.49 23.32 -21.76
CA GLY A 13 8.78 23.27 -22.38
C GLY A 13 8.79 23.74 -23.84
N ARG A 14 9.87 24.41 -24.25
CA ARG A 14 10.34 24.45 -25.64
C ARG A 14 11.86 24.35 -25.68
N HIS A 15 12.35 23.53 -26.59
CA HIS A 15 13.74 23.39 -26.95
C HIS A 15 14.36 24.71 -27.43
N VAL A 16 15.57 25.00 -26.97
CA VAL A 16 16.52 25.85 -27.72
C VAL A 16 17.92 25.21 -27.64
N VAL A 17 18.52 25.10 -28.82
CA VAL A 17 19.85 24.53 -29.08
C VAL A 17 20.94 25.56 -28.77
N GLY A 18 21.98 25.09 -28.04
CA GLY A 18 23.38 25.49 -28.16
C GLY A 18 23.82 26.86 -27.68
N LEU A 19 24.76 26.79 -26.72
CA LEU A 19 26.07 27.46 -26.75
C LEU A 19 26.90 27.03 -25.52
N THR A 20 28.16 26.72 -25.76
CA THR A 20 29.18 26.23 -24.81
C THR A 20 29.69 27.32 -23.88
N GLY A 21 29.78 27.02 -22.55
CA GLY A 21 30.46 27.82 -21.55
C GLY A 21 30.53 27.06 -20.18
N PRO A 22 31.49 27.34 -19.27
CA PRO A 22 32.07 26.33 -18.40
C PRO A 22 31.22 25.96 -17.19
N VAL A 23 31.27 24.69 -16.88
CA VAL A 23 30.93 23.93 -15.65
C VAL A 23 30.23 24.73 -14.52
N GLY A 24 28.88 24.76 -14.58
CA GLY A 24 28.03 25.06 -13.44
C GLY A 24 27.52 23.75 -12.82
N ARG A 25 27.64 23.59 -11.50
CA ARG A 25 27.09 22.45 -10.75
C ARG A 25 25.59 22.34 -11.01
N PRO A 26 25.03 21.13 -11.19
CA PRO A 26 23.59 20.96 -11.29
C PRO A 26 22.93 21.41 -9.98
N THR A 27 22.01 22.36 -10.05
CA THR A 27 21.11 22.72 -8.95
C THR A 27 20.17 21.54 -8.74
N LEU A 28 20.34 20.86 -7.60
CA LEU A 28 19.43 19.84 -7.12
C LEU A 28 18.03 20.46 -6.95
N CYS A 29 17.02 19.89 -7.57
CA CYS A 29 15.61 20.15 -7.24
C CYS A 29 15.40 19.91 -5.74
N PRO A 30 14.61 20.73 -5.04
CA PRO A 30 14.28 20.45 -3.66
C PRO A 30 13.56 19.09 -3.53
N PRO A 31 13.85 18.32 -2.47
CA PRO A 31 13.25 17.00 -2.26
C PRO A 31 11.71 17.11 -2.19
N ARG A 32 11.01 16.18 -2.85
CA ARG A 32 9.54 16.06 -2.76
C ARG A 32 9.20 15.66 -1.32
N CYS A 33 8.46 16.48 -0.60
CA CYS A 33 7.97 16.11 0.73
C CYS A 33 6.96 14.97 0.60
N SER A 34 7.24 13.84 1.25
CA SER A 34 6.28 12.76 1.49
C SER A 34 5.03 13.28 2.19
N PRO A 35 3.81 12.74 1.92
CA PRO A 35 2.59 13.06 2.66
C PRO A 35 2.69 12.91 4.18
N LEU A 36 3.67 12.15 4.67
CA LEU A 36 3.97 12.00 6.09
C LEU A 36 4.98 13.05 6.61
N GLY A 37 5.44 14.00 5.77
CA GLY A 37 6.46 14.98 6.16
C GLY A 37 7.86 14.38 6.31
N LEU A 38 8.06 13.12 5.95
CA LEU A 38 9.36 12.46 5.98
C LEU A 38 10.15 12.95 4.77
N THR A 39 11.26 13.64 5.01
CA THR A 39 12.22 13.99 3.97
C THR A 39 12.82 12.70 3.38
N GLU A 40 13.17 12.70 2.08
CA GLU A 40 14.00 11.65 1.48
C GLU A 40 15.25 11.48 2.33
N VAL A 41 15.31 10.37 3.06
CA VAL A 41 16.43 10.05 3.95
C VAL A 41 17.51 9.38 3.12
N GLU A 42 18.75 9.84 3.30
CA GLU A 42 19.96 9.15 2.83
C GLU A 42 19.84 7.64 3.10
N VAL A 43 19.97 6.87 2.02
CA VAL A 43 20.04 5.40 1.94
C VAL A 43 19.39 4.71 3.15
N ALA A 44 18.07 4.62 3.13
CA ALA A 44 17.32 3.87 4.13
C ALA A 44 17.92 2.45 4.24
N ASP A 45 18.10 1.94 5.45
CA ASP A 45 18.38 0.52 5.66
C ASP A 45 17.12 -0.28 5.32
N LEU A 46 16.99 -0.60 4.02
CA LEU A 46 15.83 -1.32 3.49
C LEU A 46 15.70 -2.72 4.10
N ASP A 47 16.79 -3.30 4.58
CA ASP A 47 16.74 -4.59 5.28
C ASP A 47 16.20 -4.41 6.70
N ALA A 48 16.50 -3.30 7.38
CA ALA A 48 15.86 -2.97 8.64
C ALA A 48 14.36 -2.72 8.46
N PHE A 49 13.97 -2.06 7.36
CA PHE A 49 12.56 -1.85 7.03
C PHE A 49 11.82 -3.17 6.78
N ASP A 50 12.38 -4.11 5.99
CA ASP A 50 11.81 -5.42 5.75
C ASP A 50 11.63 -6.21 7.07
N ARG A 51 12.65 -6.20 7.94
CA ARG A 51 12.55 -6.85 9.26
C ARG A 51 11.47 -6.21 10.15
N PHE A 52 11.37 -4.89 10.14
CA PHE A 52 10.37 -4.14 10.91
C PHE A 52 8.94 -4.46 10.45
N GLU A 53 8.68 -4.43 9.14
CA GLU A 53 7.36 -4.78 8.58
C GLU A 53 7.01 -6.24 8.89
N ALA A 54 7.93 -7.19 8.65
CA ALA A 54 7.69 -8.62 8.92
C ALA A 54 7.37 -8.87 10.41
N ALA A 55 8.15 -8.31 11.34
CA ALA A 55 7.91 -8.44 12.77
C ALA A 55 6.60 -7.75 13.21
N GLY A 56 6.29 -6.62 12.60
CA GLY A 56 5.04 -5.90 12.85
C GLY A 56 3.82 -6.71 12.43
N TRP A 57 3.83 -7.27 11.22
CA TRP A 57 2.73 -8.11 10.72
C TRP A 57 2.57 -9.41 11.50
N GLU A 58 3.66 -9.99 12.01
CA GLU A 58 3.60 -11.15 12.91
C GLU A 58 2.79 -10.84 14.17
N THR A 59 2.96 -9.65 14.74
CA THR A 59 2.33 -9.26 16.01
C THR A 59 0.92 -8.69 15.82
N THR A 60 0.61 -8.07 14.68
CA THR A 60 -0.68 -7.39 14.44
C THR A 60 -1.71 -8.29 13.74
N ALA A 61 -1.37 -9.51 13.34
CA ALA A 61 -2.20 -10.38 12.52
C ALA A 61 -3.65 -10.55 13.03
N ALA A 62 -3.83 -10.81 14.33
CA ALA A 62 -5.15 -10.98 14.92
C ALA A 62 -5.98 -9.69 14.90
N ALA A 63 -5.36 -8.54 15.16
CA ALA A 63 -6.03 -7.25 15.11
C ALA A 63 -6.37 -6.86 13.68
N TYR A 64 -5.46 -7.12 12.72
CA TYR A 64 -5.75 -6.95 11.30
C TYR A 64 -7.00 -7.75 10.90
N ASP A 65 -7.05 -9.04 11.25
CA ASP A 65 -8.20 -9.92 10.93
C ASP A 65 -9.52 -9.45 11.54
N HIS A 66 -9.45 -8.75 12.68
CA HIS A 66 -10.63 -8.19 13.34
C HIS A 66 -11.16 -6.91 12.66
N TYR A 67 -10.28 -5.98 12.31
CA TYR A 67 -10.70 -4.63 11.90
C TYR A 67 -10.79 -4.44 10.39
N TRP A 68 -9.89 -5.05 9.59
CA TRP A 68 -9.67 -4.65 8.21
C TRP A 68 -10.43 -5.42 7.13
N PRO A 69 -10.83 -6.70 7.31
CA PRO A 69 -11.42 -7.49 6.21
C PRO A 69 -12.72 -6.90 5.64
N ARG A 70 -13.54 -6.22 6.47
CA ARG A 70 -14.77 -5.53 5.99
C ARG A 70 -14.48 -4.45 4.95
N LEU A 71 -13.29 -3.87 4.99
CA LEU A 71 -12.84 -2.88 4.02
C LEU A 71 -12.10 -3.56 2.87
N THR A 72 -11.03 -4.31 3.18
CA THR A 72 -10.09 -4.81 2.18
C THR A 72 -10.69 -5.86 1.26
N ASN A 73 -11.63 -6.68 1.75
CA ASN A 73 -12.31 -7.68 0.93
C ASN A 73 -13.20 -7.06 -0.18
N ARG A 74 -13.56 -5.78 -0.05
CA ARG A 74 -14.29 -5.08 -1.13
C ARG A 74 -13.44 -4.85 -2.39
N LEU A 75 -12.13 -5.04 -2.30
CA LEU A 75 -11.21 -4.94 -3.44
C LEU A 75 -11.03 -6.29 -4.16
N ASN A 76 -11.42 -7.40 -3.52
CA ASN A 76 -11.13 -8.73 -4.01
C ASN A 76 -11.70 -8.99 -5.41
N ASP A 77 -12.99 -8.68 -5.64
CA ASP A 77 -13.61 -8.87 -6.95
C ASP A 77 -12.88 -8.06 -8.04
N HIS A 78 -12.50 -6.82 -7.74
CA HIS A 78 -11.75 -5.99 -8.68
C HIS A 78 -10.40 -6.59 -9.07
N LEU A 79 -9.69 -7.21 -8.11
CA LEU A 79 -8.41 -7.90 -8.35
C LEU A 79 -8.62 -9.17 -9.18
N LEU A 80 -9.57 -10.00 -8.77
CA LEU A 80 -9.85 -11.28 -9.41
C LEU A 80 -10.38 -11.13 -10.84
N ASP A 81 -11.21 -10.10 -11.08
CA ASP A 81 -11.71 -9.77 -12.41
C ASP A 81 -10.59 -9.26 -13.33
N ALA A 82 -9.66 -8.42 -12.80
CA ALA A 82 -8.55 -7.88 -13.57
C ALA A 82 -7.60 -8.97 -14.09
N VAL A 83 -7.43 -10.05 -13.34
CA VAL A 83 -6.58 -11.19 -13.75
C VAL A 83 -7.37 -12.32 -14.43
N GLY A 84 -8.69 -12.22 -14.51
CA GLY A 84 -9.54 -13.28 -15.06
C GLY A 84 -9.48 -14.57 -14.24
N ALA A 85 -9.47 -14.45 -12.89
CA ALA A 85 -9.40 -15.60 -12.00
C ALA A 85 -10.62 -16.54 -12.20
N GLY A 86 -10.35 -17.81 -12.49
CA GLY A 86 -11.38 -18.80 -12.77
C GLY A 86 -10.80 -20.22 -12.91
N PRO A 87 -11.62 -21.17 -13.41
CA PRO A 87 -11.19 -22.56 -13.57
C PRO A 87 -9.90 -22.69 -14.38
N HIS A 88 -9.03 -23.62 -13.94
CA HIS A 88 -7.73 -23.91 -14.55
C HIS A 88 -6.64 -22.83 -14.38
N ALA A 89 -6.94 -21.65 -13.79
CA ALA A 89 -5.94 -20.68 -13.45
C ALA A 89 -5.13 -21.14 -12.23
N ARG A 90 -3.79 -21.22 -12.35
CA ARG A 90 -2.90 -21.26 -11.19
C ARG A 90 -2.66 -19.84 -10.76
N LEU A 91 -3.11 -19.48 -9.56
CA LEU A 91 -3.09 -18.13 -9.02
C LEU A 91 -2.19 -18.04 -7.80
N LEU A 92 -1.32 -17.03 -7.76
CA LEU A 92 -0.53 -16.65 -6.58
C LEU A 92 -1.17 -15.43 -5.91
N ASP A 93 -1.50 -15.56 -4.63
CA ASP A 93 -1.93 -14.46 -3.76
C ASP A 93 -0.73 -13.99 -2.91
N VAL A 94 -0.23 -12.79 -3.20
CA VAL A 94 0.99 -12.21 -2.58
C VAL A 94 0.60 -11.34 -1.40
N ALA A 95 1.28 -11.52 -0.26
CA ALA A 95 0.89 -10.96 1.02
C ALA A 95 -0.58 -11.32 1.32
N CYS A 96 -0.87 -12.62 1.28
CA CYS A 96 -2.23 -13.15 1.35
C CYS A 96 -2.94 -12.86 2.68
N GLY A 97 -2.21 -12.40 3.69
CA GLY A 97 -2.75 -12.14 5.00
C GLY A 97 -3.53 -13.33 5.56
N PRO A 98 -4.73 -13.10 6.14
CA PRO A 98 -5.57 -14.18 6.66
C PRO A 98 -6.25 -15.07 5.60
N GLY A 99 -5.97 -14.87 4.29
CA GLY A 99 -6.39 -15.79 3.21
C GLY A 99 -7.77 -15.52 2.61
N TYR A 100 -8.37 -14.34 2.79
CA TYR A 100 -9.71 -14.03 2.24
C TYR A 100 -9.71 -13.99 0.71
N LEU A 101 -8.73 -13.32 0.10
CA LEU A 101 -8.62 -13.20 -1.37
C LEU A 101 -8.33 -14.56 -1.99
N ALA A 102 -7.40 -15.34 -1.39
CA ALA A 102 -7.11 -16.71 -1.79
C ALA A 102 -8.36 -17.61 -1.74
N GLY A 103 -9.16 -17.52 -0.66
CA GLY A 103 -10.41 -18.25 -0.54
C GLY A 103 -11.38 -17.93 -1.65
N GLN A 104 -11.61 -16.64 -1.91
CA GLN A 104 -12.53 -16.19 -2.96
C GLN A 104 -12.03 -16.58 -4.38
N ALA A 105 -10.72 -16.55 -4.62
CA ALA A 105 -10.14 -17.03 -5.88
C ALA A 105 -10.37 -18.54 -6.07
N SER A 106 -10.25 -19.33 -5.00
CA SER A 106 -10.53 -20.77 -5.01
C SER A 106 -12.01 -21.05 -5.26
N ASP A 107 -12.92 -20.25 -4.70
CA ASP A 107 -14.37 -20.36 -4.95
C ASP A 107 -14.73 -20.06 -6.41
N ARG A 108 -13.91 -19.24 -7.12
CA ARG A 108 -14.02 -19.03 -8.57
C ARG A 108 -13.42 -20.17 -9.39
N GLY A 109 -12.87 -21.21 -8.76
CA GLY A 109 -12.32 -22.41 -9.39
C GLY A 109 -10.83 -22.35 -9.71
N ALA A 110 -10.09 -21.34 -9.26
CA ALA A 110 -8.66 -21.27 -9.43
C ALA A 110 -7.92 -22.25 -8.49
N THR A 111 -6.77 -22.77 -8.94
CA THR A 111 -5.81 -23.45 -8.07
C THR A 111 -4.91 -22.39 -7.45
N VAL A 112 -5.07 -22.18 -6.15
CA VAL A 112 -4.45 -21.03 -5.45
C VAL A 112 -3.28 -21.46 -4.59
N THR A 113 -2.20 -20.68 -4.63
CA THR A 113 -1.13 -20.67 -3.63
C THR A 113 -1.08 -19.27 -3.00
N GLY A 114 -1.05 -19.17 -1.69
CA GLY A 114 -0.89 -17.91 -0.98
C GLY A 114 0.49 -17.81 -0.31
N ILE A 115 1.09 -16.62 -0.32
CA ILE A 115 2.30 -16.35 0.45
C ILE A 115 2.14 -15.11 1.33
N ASP A 116 2.78 -15.15 2.49
CA ASP A 116 2.92 -13.99 3.37
C ASP A 116 4.27 -14.06 4.09
N VAL A 117 4.84 -12.90 4.43
CA VAL A 117 6.10 -12.82 5.18
C VAL A 117 5.88 -13.18 6.66
N ALA A 118 4.69 -12.90 7.20
CA ALA A 118 4.32 -13.18 8.57
C ALA A 118 3.77 -14.61 8.73
N LYS A 119 4.42 -15.40 9.58
CA LYS A 119 3.98 -16.78 9.89
C LYS A 119 2.58 -16.79 10.50
N ALA A 120 2.27 -15.83 11.37
CA ALA A 120 0.94 -15.71 11.99
C ALA A 120 -0.17 -15.56 10.94
N MET A 121 0.05 -14.76 9.88
CA MET A 121 -0.88 -14.63 8.76
C MET A 121 -1.07 -15.95 8.02
N VAL A 122 0.04 -16.62 7.67
CA VAL A 122 0.02 -17.95 7.01
C VAL A 122 -0.76 -18.97 7.82
N GLU A 123 -0.57 -19.03 9.13
CA GLU A 123 -1.28 -19.95 10.00
C GLU A 123 -2.79 -19.63 10.07
N MET A 124 -3.16 -18.34 10.06
CA MET A 124 -4.58 -17.94 9.99
C MET A 124 -5.20 -18.32 8.64
N ALA A 125 -4.50 -18.09 7.54
CA ALA A 125 -4.94 -18.48 6.20
C ALA A 125 -5.17 -19.99 6.07
N ARG A 126 -4.24 -20.80 6.59
CA ARG A 126 -4.37 -22.27 6.63
C ARG A 126 -5.58 -22.75 7.42
N ARG A 127 -5.87 -22.11 8.56
CA ARG A 127 -7.08 -22.43 9.34
C ARG A 127 -8.36 -22.06 8.59
N ARG A 128 -8.38 -20.92 7.89
CA ARG A 128 -9.54 -20.44 7.15
C ARG A 128 -9.80 -21.25 5.88
N CYS A 129 -8.75 -21.57 5.15
CA CYS A 129 -8.82 -22.22 3.84
C CYS A 129 -7.93 -23.47 3.80
N PRO A 130 -8.28 -24.58 4.51
CA PRO A 130 -7.38 -25.74 4.70
C PRO A 130 -7.07 -26.52 3.42
N ARG A 131 -7.78 -26.26 2.32
CA ARG A 131 -7.54 -26.88 1.01
C ARG A 131 -6.60 -26.09 0.11
N ILE A 132 -6.22 -24.87 0.52
CA ILE A 132 -5.32 -23.98 -0.22
C ILE A 132 -3.91 -24.12 0.35
N GLU A 133 -2.92 -24.12 -0.52
CA GLU A 133 -1.52 -24.10 -0.10
C GLU A 133 -1.11 -22.69 0.33
N PHE A 134 -0.58 -22.55 1.56
CA PHE A 134 -0.02 -21.31 2.06
C PHE A 134 1.40 -21.50 2.54
N ARG A 135 2.32 -20.59 2.15
CA ARG A 135 3.74 -20.63 2.51
C ARG A 135 4.17 -19.30 3.13
N GLN A 136 5.05 -19.39 4.12
CA GLN A 136 5.79 -18.21 4.56
C GLN A 136 6.88 -17.92 3.53
N ALA A 137 6.83 -16.74 2.89
CA ALA A 137 7.80 -16.33 1.88
C ALA A 137 7.83 -14.82 1.70
N ASP A 138 8.97 -14.30 1.22
CA ASP A 138 9.15 -12.92 0.84
C ASP A 138 8.74 -12.72 -0.64
N ALA A 139 7.86 -11.75 -0.89
CA ALA A 139 7.44 -11.38 -2.24
C ALA A 139 8.58 -10.83 -3.12
N GLN A 140 9.66 -10.37 -2.50
CA GLN A 140 10.86 -9.87 -3.15
C GLN A 140 11.86 -10.98 -3.55
N ALA A 141 11.58 -12.25 -3.16
CA ALA A 141 12.40 -13.43 -3.46
C ALA A 141 11.50 -14.68 -3.48
N LEU A 142 10.70 -14.84 -4.53
CA LEU A 142 9.68 -15.88 -4.61
C LEU A 142 10.29 -17.28 -4.76
N PRO A 143 9.92 -18.25 -3.90
CA PRO A 143 10.43 -19.61 -3.95
C PRO A 143 9.72 -20.49 -5.00
N PHE A 144 9.50 -19.93 -6.19
CA PHE A 144 8.81 -20.61 -7.30
C PHE A 144 9.65 -20.54 -8.58
N PRO A 145 9.59 -21.59 -9.42
CA PRO A 145 10.18 -21.56 -10.76
C PRO A 145 9.56 -20.44 -11.64
N GLU A 146 10.24 -20.11 -12.72
CA GLU A 146 9.69 -19.28 -13.79
C GLU A 146 8.40 -19.89 -14.35
N ALA A 147 7.48 -19.03 -14.84
CA ALA A 147 6.24 -19.42 -15.50
C ALA A 147 5.33 -20.38 -14.68
N SER A 148 5.40 -20.30 -13.33
CA SER A 148 4.63 -21.14 -12.42
C SER A 148 3.14 -20.80 -12.36
N PHE A 149 2.78 -19.54 -12.60
CA PHE A 149 1.42 -19.03 -12.37
C PHE A 149 0.83 -18.37 -13.61
N HIS A 150 -0.50 -18.48 -13.79
CA HIS A 150 -1.24 -17.77 -14.83
C HIS A 150 -1.75 -16.40 -14.34
N ALA A 151 -1.90 -16.23 -13.03
CA ALA A 151 -2.39 -15.02 -12.42
C ALA A 151 -1.65 -14.73 -11.10
N ILE A 152 -1.39 -13.45 -10.84
CA ILE A 152 -0.88 -12.98 -9.54
C ILE A 152 -1.79 -11.85 -9.06
N VAL A 153 -2.15 -11.89 -7.79
CA VAL A 153 -2.87 -10.80 -7.12
C VAL A 153 -2.15 -10.38 -5.85
N GLY A 154 -2.24 -9.10 -5.50
CA GLY A 154 -1.71 -8.59 -4.24
C GLY A 154 -2.60 -7.44 -3.74
N ASN A 155 -3.30 -7.68 -2.63
CA ASN A 155 -4.21 -6.69 -2.07
C ASN A 155 -3.49 -5.86 -1.00
N LEU A 156 -3.21 -4.59 -1.30
CA LEU A 156 -2.54 -3.62 -0.42
C LEU A 156 -1.11 -4.06 0.03
N ALA A 157 -0.46 -4.93 -0.72
CA ALA A 157 0.88 -5.46 -0.40
C ALA A 157 2.01 -4.44 -0.66
N ILE A 158 1.92 -3.70 -1.78
CA ILE A 158 3.02 -2.86 -2.31
C ILE A 158 3.58 -1.83 -1.30
N PRO A 159 2.76 -1.12 -0.48
CA PRO A 159 3.28 -0.13 0.45
C PRO A 159 4.17 -0.71 1.56
N HIS A 160 4.17 -2.03 1.74
CA HIS A 160 4.90 -2.75 2.78
C HIS A 160 6.20 -3.40 2.30
N LEU A 161 6.51 -3.27 1.01
CA LEU A 161 7.73 -3.81 0.41
C LEU A 161 8.85 -2.77 0.42
N ALA A 162 10.02 -3.16 0.91
CA ALA A 162 11.20 -2.28 0.88
C ALA A 162 11.69 -2.02 -0.55
N ARG A 163 11.56 -3.03 -1.42
CA ARG A 163 12.04 -3.00 -2.81
C ARG A 163 10.92 -3.44 -3.76
N PRO A 164 9.90 -2.60 -4.00
CA PRO A 164 8.74 -2.96 -4.83
C PRO A 164 9.13 -3.30 -6.28
N GLU A 165 10.20 -2.71 -6.81
CA GLU A 165 10.74 -3.05 -8.14
C GLU A 165 11.27 -4.49 -8.20
N ARG A 166 11.93 -4.95 -7.13
CA ARG A 166 12.41 -6.33 -7.02
C ARG A 166 11.25 -7.31 -6.93
N ALA A 167 10.21 -6.98 -6.16
CA ALA A 167 9.00 -7.80 -6.12
C ALA A 167 8.30 -7.86 -7.48
N ALA A 168 8.16 -6.72 -8.18
CA ALA A 168 7.57 -6.70 -9.51
C ALA A 168 8.36 -7.51 -10.54
N ALA A 169 9.71 -7.52 -10.45
CA ALA A 169 10.56 -8.40 -11.26
C ALA A 169 10.29 -9.89 -10.97
N GLU A 170 10.15 -10.26 -9.68
CA GLU A 170 9.81 -11.63 -9.30
C GLU A 170 8.41 -12.03 -9.78
N PHE A 171 7.43 -11.11 -9.70
CA PHE A 171 6.09 -11.36 -10.24
C PHE A 171 6.14 -11.62 -11.74
N HIS A 172 6.91 -10.83 -12.49
CA HIS A 172 7.09 -11.04 -13.92
C HIS A 172 7.75 -12.39 -14.22
N ARG A 173 8.78 -12.76 -13.46
CA ARG A 173 9.51 -14.03 -13.63
C ARG A 173 8.63 -15.26 -13.41
N VAL A 174 7.81 -15.27 -12.35
CA VAL A 174 6.99 -16.44 -12.01
C VAL A 174 5.67 -16.52 -12.79
N LEU A 175 5.26 -15.45 -13.48
CA LEU A 175 4.12 -15.49 -14.40
C LEU A 175 4.46 -16.24 -15.68
N ALA A 176 3.54 -17.08 -16.13
CA ALA A 176 3.57 -17.70 -17.44
C ALA A 176 3.32 -16.66 -18.54
N SER A 177 3.77 -16.94 -19.76
CA SER A 177 3.47 -16.10 -20.92
C SER A 177 1.97 -15.84 -21.03
N ASN A 178 1.62 -14.57 -21.26
CA ASN A 178 0.24 -14.07 -21.23
C ASN A 178 -0.45 -14.10 -19.85
N GLY A 179 0.27 -14.44 -18.78
CA GLY A 179 -0.24 -14.35 -17.41
C GLY A 179 -0.55 -12.90 -17.01
N ARG A 180 -1.43 -12.73 -16.04
CA ARG A 180 -1.91 -11.41 -15.61
C ARG A 180 -1.55 -11.13 -14.15
N LEU A 181 -1.22 -9.87 -13.89
CA LEU A 181 -0.97 -9.33 -12.54
C LEU A 181 -2.02 -8.28 -12.22
N ALA A 182 -2.49 -8.26 -10.96
CA ALA A 182 -3.24 -7.14 -10.42
C ALA A 182 -2.84 -6.84 -8.96
N LEU A 183 -2.56 -5.58 -8.69
CA LEU A 183 -2.12 -5.08 -7.39
C LEU A 183 -2.97 -3.90 -6.96
N THR A 184 -3.26 -3.79 -5.66
CA THR A 184 -3.88 -2.58 -5.11
C THR A 184 -2.95 -1.85 -4.15
N THR A 185 -3.17 -0.55 -4.04
CA THR A 185 -2.58 0.32 -3.01
C THR A 185 -3.58 1.39 -2.60
N TRP A 186 -3.28 2.11 -1.52
CA TRP A 186 -4.05 3.27 -1.12
C TRP A 186 -3.92 4.41 -2.15
N ASP A 187 -5.00 5.16 -2.37
CA ASP A 187 -4.95 6.45 -3.05
C ASP A 187 -4.43 7.52 -2.07
N LEU A 188 -4.19 8.74 -2.53
CA LEU A 188 -3.71 9.85 -1.70
C LEU A 188 -4.59 10.06 -0.45
N PRO A 189 -4.02 10.48 0.70
CA PRO A 189 -4.75 10.67 1.96
C PRO A 189 -5.97 11.57 1.86
N GLY A 190 -5.96 12.53 0.93
CA GLY A 190 -7.11 13.40 0.64
C GLY A 190 -8.31 12.66 0.06
N ARG A 191 -8.12 11.49 -0.55
CA ARG A 191 -9.15 10.60 -1.12
C ARG A 191 -9.38 9.35 -0.28
N ALA A 192 -8.31 8.79 0.30
CA ALA A 192 -8.35 7.66 1.21
C ALA A 192 -8.55 8.15 2.66
N ARG A 193 -9.71 8.76 2.92
CA ARG A 193 -9.95 9.50 4.18
C ARG A 193 -9.85 8.64 5.43
N LEU A 194 -10.09 7.34 5.33
CA LEU A 194 -9.99 6.42 6.48
C LEU A 194 -8.60 6.47 7.14
N VAL A 195 -7.53 6.50 6.35
CA VAL A 195 -6.16 6.71 6.84
C VAL A 195 -5.79 8.20 6.91
N GLY A 196 -6.34 9.00 5.99
CA GLY A 196 -6.05 10.41 5.85
C GLY A 196 -6.37 11.25 7.08
N VAL A 197 -7.46 10.94 7.79
CA VAL A 197 -7.84 11.68 9.02
C VAL A 197 -6.80 11.56 10.13
N LEU A 198 -6.19 10.37 10.30
CA LEU A 198 -5.13 10.16 11.27
C LEU A 198 -3.83 10.84 10.82
N LEU A 199 -3.45 10.69 9.56
CA LEU A 199 -2.22 11.29 9.03
C LEU A 199 -2.24 12.82 9.11
N GLU A 200 -3.39 13.44 8.89
CA GLU A 200 -3.55 14.89 9.07
C GLU A 200 -3.45 15.32 10.54
N ALA A 201 -3.98 14.50 11.47
CA ALA A 201 -3.85 14.77 12.89
C ALA A 201 -2.39 14.64 13.37
N VAL A 202 -1.65 13.65 12.86
CA VAL A 202 -0.21 13.47 13.11
C VAL A 202 0.59 14.67 12.56
N ARG A 203 0.27 15.10 11.33
CA ARG A 203 0.96 16.23 10.69
C ARG A 203 0.70 17.56 11.40
N GLU A 204 -0.52 17.80 11.89
CA GLU A 204 -0.90 19.05 12.57
C GLU A 204 -0.01 19.37 13.77
N ILE A 205 0.50 18.34 14.44
CA ILE A 205 1.36 18.49 15.63
C ILE A 205 2.82 18.19 15.36
N GLU A 206 3.20 18.05 14.08
CA GLU A 206 4.58 17.87 13.60
C GLU A 206 5.30 16.70 14.32
N VAL A 207 4.63 15.55 14.39
CA VAL A 207 5.17 14.35 15.03
C VAL A 207 6.47 13.91 14.35
N ILE A 208 7.51 13.71 15.16
CA ILE A 208 8.76 13.09 14.72
C ILE A 208 8.65 11.58 14.93
N PRO A 209 8.82 10.75 13.87
CA PRO A 209 8.82 9.30 14.03
C PRO A 209 9.88 8.85 15.04
N PRO A 210 9.58 7.86 15.89
CA PRO A 210 10.60 7.28 16.79
C PRO A 210 11.76 6.66 15.99
N GLU A 211 12.97 6.69 16.55
CA GLU A 211 14.16 6.06 15.95
C GLU A 211 13.98 4.54 15.71
N THR A 212 13.07 3.91 16.45
CA THR A 212 12.72 2.48 16.29
C THR A 212 11.89 2.19 15.02
N VAL A 213 11.40 3.24 14.34
CA VAL A 213 10.68 3.10 13.07
C VAL A 213 11.65 3.41 11.94
N PRO A 214 12.15 2.39 11.22
CA PRO A 214 13.11 2.60 10.16
C PRO A 214 12.51 3.41 9.02
N ALA A 215 13.33 4.23 8.38
CA ALA A 215 12.98 4.87 7.13
C ALA A 215 12.72 3.82 6.05
N GLY A 216 11.69 4.03 5.25
CA GLY A 216 11.30 3.12 4.17
C GLY A 216 10.71 3.89 3.00
N PRO A 217 10.27 3.18 1.94
CA PRO A 217 9.65 3.80 0.79
C PRO A 217 8.45 4.68 1.18
N ASP A 218 8.17 5.69 0.36
CA ASP A 218 6.97 6.51 0.53
C ASP A 218 5.73 5.61 0.40
N PHE A 219 4.94 5.55 1.47
CA PHE A 219 3.75 4.71 1.57
C PHE A 219 2.72 5.02 0.48
N PHE A 220 2.67 6.26 0.00
CA PHE A 220 1.73 6.72 -1.03
C PHE A 220 2.36 6.91 -2.42
N ARG A 221 3.60 6.47 -2.63
CA ARG A 221 4.29 6.58 -3.93
C ARG A 221 3.40 6.12 -5.08
N PHE A 222 2.77 4.98 -4.93
CA PHE A 222 1.94 4.37 -5.97
C PHE A 222 0.47 4.82 -5.97
N ALA A 223 0.13 5.85 -5.19
CA ALA A 223 -1.09 6.63 -5.39
C ALA A 223 -1.00 7.50 -6.65
N ASP A 224 0.22 7.79 -7.14
CA ASP A 224 0.46 8.40 -8.44
C ASP A 224 0.34 7.34 -9.55
N ASN A 225 -0.50 7.62 -10.54
CA ASN A 225 -0.74 6.67 -11.65
C ASN A 225 0.51 6.44 -12.50
N ALA A 226 1.36 7.46 -12.70
CA ALA A 226 2.56 7.33 -13.52
C ALA A 226 3.62 6.48 -12.80
N GLU A 227 3.80 6.67 -11.48
CA GLU A 227 4.70 5.84 -10.66
C GLU A 227 4.24 4.38 -10.62
N PHE A 228 2.93 4.14 -10.46
CA PHE A 228 2.42 2.76 -10.43
C PHE A 228 2.50 2.08 -11.80
N ASN A 229 2.22 2.82 -12.89
CA ASN A 229 2.45 2.33 -14.25
C ASN A 229 3.93 2.01 -14.48
N ALA A 230 4.83 2.94 -14.11
CA ALA A 230 6.27 2.78 -14.30
C ALA A 230 6.84 1.58 -13.52
N LEU A 231 6.30 1.27 -12.33
CA LEU A 231 6.68 0.09 -11.58
C LEU A 231 6.49 -1.19 -12.42
N LEU A 232 5.34 -1.35 -13.04
CA LEU A 232 5.02 -2.56 -13.80
C LEU A 232 5.69 -2.54 -15.20
N ALA A 233 5.56 -1.45 -15.94
CA ALA A 233 6.14 -1.32 -17.27
C ALA A 233 7.67 -1.44 -17.22
N GLY A 234 8.33 -0.93 -16.20
CA GLY A 234 9.77 -1.04 -15.99
C GLY A 234 10.26 -2.47 -15.76
N GLN A 235 9.39 -3.40 -15.42
CA GLN A 235 9.70 -4.83 -15.28
C GLN A 235 9.22 -5.69 -16.47
N GLY A 236 8.81 -5.06 -17.56
CA GLY A 236 8.43 -5.76 -18.79
C GLY A 236 6.95 -6.10 -18.92
N PHE A 237 6.10 -5.69 -17.97
CA PHE A 237 4.65 -5.86 -18.14
C PHE A 237 4.12 -4.98 -19.28
N THR A 238 3.23 -5.56 -20.07
CA THR A 238 2.49 -4.90 -21.15
C THR A 238 1.02 -4.71 -20.75
N GLU A 239 0.26 -3.96 -21.57
CA GLU A 239 -1.17 -3.67 -21.29
C GLU A 239 -1.37 -3.10 -19.87
N VAL A 240 -0.43 -2.29 -19.37
CA VAL A 240 -0.50 -1.76 -18.00
C VAL A 240 -1.62 -0.73 -17.89
N GLU A 241 -2.57 -0.98 -17.00
CA GLU A 241 -3.68 -0.10 -16.68
C GLU A 241 -3.66 0.27 -15.19
N VAL A 242 -3.83 1.55 -14.87
CA VAL A 242 -3.98 2.03 -13.49
C VAL A 242 -5.30 2.78 -13.34
N ARG A 243 -6.16 2.31 -12.47
CA ARG A 243 -7.47 2.92 -12.20
C ARG A 243 -7.72 3.13 -10.71
N SER A 244 -8.61 4.06 -10.39
CA SER A 244 -9.06 4.30 -9.01
C SER A 244 -10.32 3.50 -8.71
N ILE A 245 -10.39 2.96 -7.47
CA ILE A 245 -11.59 2.35 -6.88
C ILE A 245 -11.95 3.23 -5.68
N ALA A 246 -13.18 3.73 -5.62
CA ALA A 246 -13.61 4.59 -4.52
C ALA A 246 -15.03 4.23 -4.07
N PHE A 247 -15.26 4.27 -2.76
CA PHE A 247 -16.56 4.01 -2.16
C PHE A 247 -16.66 4.61 -0.75
N MET A 248 -17.89 4.68 -0.22
CA MET A 248 -18.12 5.00 1.18
C MET A 248 -17.97 3.75 2.05
N HIS A 249 -17.27 3.87 3.18
CA HIS A 249 -17.07 2.79 4.13
C HIS A 249 -17.69 3.14 5.47
N PRO A 250 -18.63 2.30 5.98
CA PRO A 250 -19.24 2.53 7.28
C PRO A 250 -18.26 2.19 8.40
N VAL A 251 -18.20 3.09 9.40
CA VAL A 251 -17.44 2.92 10.65
C VAL A 251 -18.41 3.16 11.81
N GLY A 252 -18.43 2.26 12.78
CA GLY A 252 -19.35 2.35 13.91
C GLY A 252 -19.07 3.53 14.83
N SER A 253 -17.78 3.82 15.08
CA SER A 253 -17.36 4.91 15.94
C SER A 253 -15.92 5.37 15.62
N PRO A 254 -15.52 6.59 16.06
CA PRO A 254 -14.11 6.98 16.02
C PRO A 254 -13.18 6.04 16.79
N ASP A 255 -13.65 5.45 17.90
CA ASP A 255 -12.87 4.49 18.69
C ASP A 255 -12.56 3.22 17.88
N GLU A 256 -13.56 2.67 17.17
CA GLU A 256 -13.38 1.50 16.31
C GLU A 256 -12.29 1.76 15.25
N LEU A 257 -12.35 2.91 14.58
CA LEU A 257 -11.35 3.25 13.57
C LEU A 257 -9.97 3.53 14.19
N TRP A 258 -9.93 4.24 15.30
CA TRP A 258 -8.69 4.50 16.05
C TRP A 258 -8.00 3.19 16.46
N ASP A 259 -8.76 2.27 17.06
CA ASP A 259 -8.25 0.95 17.45
C ASP A 259 -7.78 0.14 16.24
N GLY A 260 -8.54 0.15 15.14
CA GLY A 260 -8.15 -0.49 13.91
C GLY A 260 -6.82 0.05 13.35
N LEU A 261 -6.65 1.36 13.36
CA LEU A 261 -5.42 2.02 12.90
C LEU A 261 -4.23 1.73 13.82
N LEU A 262 -4.42 1.75 15.15
CA LEU A 262 -3.31 1.58 16.09
C LEU A 262 -3.00 0.12 16.44
N ARG A 263 -3.88 -0.82 16.19
CA ARG A 263 -3.67 -2.23 16.52
C ARG A 263 -3.50 -3.11 15.29
N GLY A 264 -4.11 -2.71 14.17
CA GLY A 264 -4.14 -3.50 12.94
C GLY A 264 -3.26 -2.96 11.81
N THR A 265 -2.35 -2.02 12.09
CA THR A 265 -1.31 -1.56 11.14
C THR A 265 0.07 -1.61 11.78
N VAL A 266 1.12 -1.58 10.96
CA VAL A 266 2.51 -1.64 11.45
C VAL A 266 3.08 -0.23 11.62
N ARG A 267 3.48 0.41 10.53
CA ARG A 267 4.21 1.70 10.55
C ARG A 267 3.41 2.82 11.22
N THR A 268 2.13 2.98 10.84
CA THR A 268 1.26 4.01 11.41
C THR A 268 1.08 3.84 12.91
N SER A 269 0.86 2.59 13.35
CA SER A 269 0.78 2.22 14.76
C SER A 269 2.06 2.60 15.51
N ALA A 270 3.23 2.19 14.99
CA ALA A 270 4.52 2.44 15.63
C ALA A 270 4.83 3.94 15.76
N ILE A 271 4.52 4.75 14.73
CA ILE A 271 4.71 6.20 14.77
C ILE A 271 3.88 6.82 15.89
N VAL A 272 2.60 6.47 16.02
CA VAL A 272 1.70 7.08 17.01
C VAL A 272 1.98 6.55 18.43
N ARG A 273 2.09 5.23 18.59
CA ARG A 273 2.29 4.60 19.91
C ARG A 273 3.68 4.83 20.49
N GLY A 274 4.66 5.18 19.66
CA GLY A 274 5.99 5.56 20.13
C GLY A 274 6.10 7.01 20.61
N GLN A 275 4.99 7.77 20.64
CA GLN A 275 4.97 9.13 21.16
C GLN A 275 4.65 9.17 22.67
N PRO A 276 5.04 10.25 23.39
CA PRO A 276 4.58 10.52 24.74
C PRO A 276 3.05 10.59 24.84
N ASP A 277 2.49 10.23 26.00
CA ASP A 277 1.04 10.13 26.20
C ASP A 277 0.28 11.43 25.90
N ASP A 278 0.85 12.59 26.22
CA ASP A 278 0.28 13.90 25.92
C ASP A 278 0.25 14.20 24.42
N VAL A 279 1.28 13.74 23.67
CA VAL A 279 1.32 13.83 22.20
C VAL A 279 0.27 12.89 21.59
N VAL A 280 0.16 11.65 22.06
CA VAL A 280 -0.89 10.71 21.63
C VAL A 280 -2.29 11.29 21.89
N ALA A 281 -2.52 11.90 23.05
CA ALA A 281 -3.79 12.56 23.37
C ALA A 281 -4.12 13.72 22.43
N ARG A 282 -3.11 14.51 22.01
CA ARG A 282 -3.26 15.59 21.02
C ARG A 282 -3.58 15.04 19.63
N ILE A 283 -2.90 13.97 19.20
CA ILE A 283 -3.21 13.28 17.93
C ILE A 283 -4.65 12.80 17.98
N ARG A 284 -5.05 12.14 19.06
CA ARG A 284 -6.42 11.63 19.25
C ARG A 284 -7.45 12.76 19.15
N ALA A 285 -7.25 13.86 19.83
CA ALA A 285 -8.15 15.01 19.75
C ALA A 285 -8.26 15.57 18.34
N GLY A 286 -7.14 15.65 17.61
CA GLY A 286 -7.11 16.07 16.20
C GLY A 286 -7.86 15.11 15.28
N PHE A 287 -7.70 13.81 15.51
CA PHE A 287 -8.42 12.75 14.81
C PHE A 287 -9.94 12.84 15.07
N ASP A 288 -10.36 12.93 16.32
CA ASP A 288 -11.78 13.01 16.70
C ASP A 288 -12.47 14.23 16.08
N ARG A 289 -11.81 15.39 16.07
CA ARG A 289 -12.35 16.59 15.40
C ARG A 289 -12.61 16.33 13.91
N ARG A 290 -11.69 15.70 13.21
CA ARG A 290 -11.81 15.39 11.77
C ARG A 290 -12.87 14.34 11.48
N MET A 291 -13.04 13.38 12.37
CA MET A 291 -14.07 12.35 12.25
C MET A 291 -15.48 12.93 12.24
N GLN A 292 -15.72 14.05 12.92
CA GLN A 292 -17.06 14.69 12.94
C GLN A 292 -17.58 15.05 11.56
N ALA A 293 -16.72 15.35 10.59
CA ALA A 293 -17.10 15.65 9.21
C ALA A 293 -17.77 14.46 8.48
N TYR A 294 -17.59 13.25 8.98
CA TYR A 294 -18.09 12.01 8.37
C TYR A 294 -19.26 11.39 9.15
N ARG A 295 -19.76 12.09 10.16
CA ARG A 295 -20.85 11.58 10.99
C ARG A 295 -22.17 11.55 10.21
N THR A 296 -22.83 10.38 10.23
CA THR A 296 -24.14 10.16 9.65
C THR A 296 -25.06 9.52 10.68
N GLY A 297 -25.83 10.36 11.39
CA GLY A 297 -26.65 9.91 12.48
C GLY A 297 -25.84 9.37 13.66
N ARG A 298 -25.92 8.05 13.92
CA ARG A 298 -25.20 7.36 15.00
C ARG A 298 -23.92 6.65 14.53
N THR A 299 -23.64 6.66 13.23
CA THR A 299 -22.49 6.01 12.60
C THR A 299 -21.68 7.02 11.81
N TYR A 300 -20.67 6.56 11.09
CA TYR A 300 -19.79 7.36 10.24
C TYR A 300 -19.70 6.73 8.87
N GLU A 301 -19.75 7.54 7.82
CA GLU A 301 -19.54 7.13 6.44
C GLU A 301 -18.29 7.83 5.88
N ILE A 302 -17.20 7.09 5.71
CA ILE A 302 -15.90 7.65 5.36
C ILE A 302 -15.57 7.33 3.90
N PRO A 303 -15.21 8.34 3.08
CA PRO A 303 -14.73 8.09 1.73
C PRO A 303 -13.41 7.32 1.77
N VAL A 304 -13.32 6.25 1.03
CA VAL A 304 -12.09 5.48 0.82
C VAL A 304 -11.78 5.39 -0.66
N ALA A 305 -10.52 5.44 -0.99
CA ALA A 305 -10.05 5.31 -2.36
C ALA A 305 -8.75 4.50 -2.42
N PHE A 306 -8.65 3.71 -3.47
CA PHE A 306 -7.52 2.84 -3.76
C PHE A 306 -7.13 2.98 -5.22
N LYS A 307 -5.89 2.63 -5.53
CA LYS A 307 -5.42 2.38 -6.88
C LYS A 307 -5.38 0.89 -7.13
N LEU A 308 -5.77 0.49 -8.32
CA LEU A 308 -5.55 -0.84 -8.86
C LEU A 308 -4.69 -0.69 -10.11
N ALA A 309 -3.53 -1.34 -10.11
CA ALA A 309 -2.72 -1.53 -11.31
C ALA A 309 -2.85 -2.97 -11.78
N SER A 310 -3.00 -3.16 -13.07
CA SER A 310 -2.97 -4.48 -13.72
C SER A 310 -2.03 -4.45 -14.92
N GLY A 311 -1.50 -5.62 -15.27
CA GLY A 311 -0.61 -5.77 -16.41
C GLY A 311 -0.56 -7.22 -16.88
N ARG A 312 0.05 -7.44 -18.05
CA ARG A 312 0.20 -8.74 -18.67
C ARG A 312 1.67 -9.05 -18.89
N GLN A 313 2.07 -10.26 -18.58
CA GLN A 313 3.39 -10.79 -18.93
C GLN A 313 3.44 -11.06 -20.44
N SER A 314 4.45 -10.51 -21.13
CA SER A 314 4.63 -10.64 -22.59
C SER A 314 5.12 -12.02 -23.01
#